data_b9854b7779a1f2ed130aa74354a68460
#
_entry.id   b9854b7779a1f2ed130aa74354a68460
#
_cell.length_a   1.000
_cell.length_b   1.000
_cell.length_c   1.000
_cell.angle_alpha   90.00
_cell.angle_beta   90.00
_cell.angle_gamma   90.00
#
_symmetry.space_group_name_H-M   'P 1'
#
loop_
_entity.id
_entity.type
_entity.pdbx_description
1 polymer ?
#
loop_
_entity_poly.entity_id
_entity_poly.type
_entity_poly.pdbx_seq_one_letter_code
_entity_poly.pdbx_strand_id
1 'polypeptide(L)'
;ATQVVTMDDSLETALRHKKDSSMRVAITQVKDAHACAVVSAGNTGALMAIARYVLKTLNGIDRPAIASQLPNAKGGATTLLDLGANVDCTAAHLLQFALMGSALVAATNRPSVHASSVQPTVGLLNVGEEVIKGSEVIKTAGELLRAAHARGHLNFYGNVEGNDIFHGTTDIVVCDGFVGNVALKTSEGLAAMIGDFIKQEFSRNWLTKAAAIVAMPVLKAFKHKVDHRRYNGAALLGLKGLVFKSHGSADAYAFGQALDRAYDAVQHNLLDGVRTGIERALSAVPEAANLPAANAAEI
;
A
#
# COMPACT_ATOMS: atom_id res chain seq x y z
N ALA A 1 -12.58 18.83 17.84
CA ALA A 1 -12.39 19.28 16.45
C ALA A 1 -13.60 20.10 16.00
N THR A 2 -13.35 21.29 15.53
CA THR A 2 -14.39 22.21 15.03
C THR A 2 -14.38 22.35 13.51
N GLN A 3 -13.40 21.76 12.85
CA GLN A 3 -13.19 21.85 11.41
C GLN A 3 -13.13 20.47 10.75
N VAL A 4 -13.46 20.44 9.45
CA VAL A 4 -13.37 19.25 8.61
C VAL A 4 -12.56 19.57 7.35
N VAL A 5 -11.63 18.72 6.99
CA VAL A 5 -10.96 18.76 5.69
C VAL A 5 -11.85 18.07 4.67
N THR A 6 -12.29 18.81 3.65
CA THR A 6 -13.13 18.30 2.57
C THR A 6 -12.30 17.66 1.46
N MET A 7 -12.94 16.99 0.50
CA MET A 7 -12.23 16.38 -0.64
C MET A 7 -11.64 17.43 -1.59
N ASP A 8 -12.22 18.63 -1.64
CA ASP A 8 -11.83 19.73 -2.53
C ASP A 8 -10.81 20.69 -1.90
N ASP A 9 -10.49 20.53 -0.61
CA ASP A 9 -9.52 21.38 0.05
C ASP A 9 -8.11 21.19 -0.53
N SER A 10 -7.43 22.29 -0.77
CA SER A 10 -6.02 22.25 -1.12
C SER A 10 -5.17 21.76 0.07
N LEU A 11 -3.99 21.22 -0.22
CA LEU A 11 -3.04 20.79 0.83
C LEU A 11 -2.66 21.96 1.73
N GLU A 12 -2.53 23.15 1.19
CA GLU A 12 -2.23 24.35 1.96
C GLU A 12 -3.35 24.68 2.94
N THR A 13 -4.62 24.64 2.50
CA THR A 13 -5.78 24.83 3.36
C THR A 13 -5.80 23.82 4.48
N ALA A 14 -5.63 22.55 4.17
CA ALA A 14 -5.63 21.47 5.16
C ALA A 14 -4.52 21.62 6.22
N LEU A 15 -3.32 22.04 5.82
CA LEU A 15 -2.16 22.17 6.71
C LEU A 15 -2.14 23.47 7.50
N ARG A 16 -2.46 24.61 6.85
CA ARG A 16 -2.26 25.94 7.45
C ARG A 16 -3.52 26.54 8.08
N HIS A 17 -4.69 26.30 7.46
CA HIS A 17 -5.93 26.95 7.86
C HIS A 17 -6.86 26.06 8.67
N LYS A 18 -6.84 24.72 8.50
CA LYS A 18 -7.70 23.77 9.23
C LYS A 18 -6.94 23.03 10.33
N LYS A 19 -6.36 23.80 11.25
CA LYS A 19 -5.53 23.26 12.33
C LYS A 19 -6.31 22.47 13.39
N ASP A 20 -7.61 22.72 13.55
CA ASP A 20 -8.52 21.97 14.42
C ASP A 20 -9.43 21.02 13.62
N SER A 21 -8.94 20.50 12.49
CA SER A 21 -9.68 19.50 11.73
C SER A 21 -9.71 18.15 12.44
N SER A 22 -10.82 17.42 12.31
CA SER A 22 -10.97 16.07 12.87
C SER A 22 -9.82 15.14 12.48
N MET A 23 -9.34 15.23 11.24
CA MET A 23 -8.19 14.49 10.74
C MET A 23 -6.91 14.82 11.52
N ARG A 24 -6.61 16.12 11.71
CA ARG A 24 -5.41 16.55 12.44
C ARG A 24 -5.48 16.20 13.92
N VAL A 25 -6.63 16.39 14.53
CA VAL A 25 -6.85 16.01 15.94
C VAL A 25 -6.62 14.51 16.13
N ALA A 26 -7.20 13.67 15.28
CA ALA A 26 -7.03 12.22 15.35
C ALA A 26 -5.54 11.78 15.19
N ILE A 27 -4.80 12.37 14.24
CA ILE A 27 -3.37 12.11 14.09
C ILE A 27 -2.56 12.58 15.31
N THR A 28 -2.95 13.70 15.89
CA THR A 28 -2.30 14.23 17.10
C THR A 28 -2.49 13.30 18.31
N GLN A 29 -3.65 12.62 18.44
CA GLN A 29 -3.84 11.60 19.48
C GLN A 29 -2.81 10.46 19.37
N VAL A 30 -2.45 10.07 18.14
CA VAL A 30 -1.38 9.06 17.92
C VAL A 30 -0.01 9.61 18.29
N LYS A 31 0.29 10.87 17.92
CA LYS A 31 1.53 11.54 18.29
C LYS A 31 1.72 11.62 19.81
N ASP A 32 0.65 11.94 20.53
CA ASP A 32 0.66 12.16 21.99
C ASP A 32 0.47 10.84 22.78
N ALA A 33 0.51 9.68 22.07
CA ALA A 33 0.34 8.34 22.62
C ALA A 33 -1.01 8.10 23.34
N HIS A 34 -2.04 8.90 23.03
CA HIS A 34 -3.41 8.69 23.50
C HIS A 34 -4.16 7.67 22.64
N ALA A 35 -3.66 7.37 21.44
CA ALA A 35 -4.16 6.34 20.54
C ALA A 35 -2.97 5.61 19.90
N CYS A 36 -3.14 4.32 19.60
CA CYS A 36 -2.11 3.49 18.97
C CYS A 36 -2.09 3.63 17.45
N ALA A 37 -3.23 3.93 16.84
CA ALA A 37 -3.38 4.10 15.39
C ALA A 37 -4.51 5.08 15.07
N VAL A 38 -4.51 5.60 13.84
CA VAL A 38 -5.59 6.40 13.29
C VAL A 38 -6.09 5.81 11.97
N VAL A 39 -7.41 5.78 11.79
CA VAL A 39 -8.07 5.41 10.53
C VAL A 39 -8.85 6.60 10.02
N SER A 40 -8.70 6.95 8.75
CA SER A 40 -9.40 8.07 8.13
C SER A 40 -9.93 7.71 6.75
N ALA A 41 -11.21 8.03 6.49
CA ALA A 41 -11.83 7.94 5.16
C ALA A 41 -11.77 9.28 4.38
N GLY A 42 -11.14 10.32 4.93
CA GLY A 42 -11.04 11.65 4.33
C GLY A 42 -10.10 11.74 3.12
N ASN A 43 -9.82 12.96 2.67
CA ASN A 43 -8.92 13.24 1.54
C ASN A 43 -7.53 12.62 1.76
N THR A 44 -7.08 11.79 0.80
CA THR A 44 -5.82 11.02 0.92
C THR A 44 -4.59 11.93 0.95
N GLY A 45 -4.54 12.93 0.07
CA GLY A 45 -3.42 13.88 0.03
C GLY A 45 -3.29 14.68 1.32
N ALA A 46 -4.41 15.16 1.85
CA ALA A 46 -4.46 15.88 3.12
C ALA A 46 -4.05 14.97 4.30
N LEU A 47 -4.57 13.73 4.34
CA LEU A 47 -4.19 12.76 5.38
C LEU A 47 -2.69 12.54 5.39
N MET A 48 -2.09 12.29 4.23
CA MET A 48 -0.66 12.06 4.11
C MET A 48 0.16 13.29 4.50
N ALA A 49 -0.22 14.48 4.01
CA ALA A 49 0.49 15.71 4.32
C ALA A 49 0.43 16.05 5.82
N ILE A 50 -0.74 15.94 6.44
CA ILE A 50 -0.93 16.19 7.87
C ILE A 50 -0.19 15.12 8.69
N ALA A 51 -0.29 13.84 8.32
CA ALA A 51 0.39 12.76 9.01
C ALA A 51 1.92 12.93 8.97
N ARG A 52 2.49 13.24 7.80
CA ARG A 52 3.91 13.54 7.65
C ARG A 52 4.34 14.77 8.47
N TYR A 53 3.51 15.81 8.50
CA TYR A 53 3.79 17.03 9.27
C TYR A 53 3.79 16.77 10.79
N VAL A 54 2.79 16.04 11.30
CA VAL A 54 2.57 15.83 12.75
C VAL A 54 3.47 14.72 13.29
N LEU A 55 3.49 13.54 12.63
CA LEU A 55 4.19 12.34 13.10
C LEU A 55 5.66 12.30 12.67
N LYS A 56 6.00 12.96 11.54
CA LYS A 56 7.30 12.84 10.87
C LYS A 56 7.55 11.42 10.31
N THR A 57 8.59 11.29 9.49
CA THR A 57 9.04 9.98 8.99
C THR A 57 9.97 9.30 9.99
N LEU A 58 10.04 7.98 9.93
CA LEU A 58 11.05 7.18 10.60
C LEU A 58 12.45 7.58 10.12
N ASN A 59 13.45 7.40 10.98
CA ASN A 59 14.82 7.68 10.62
C ASN A 59 15.24 6.77 9.44
N GLY A 60 15.86 7.36 8.43
CA GLY A 60 16.24 6.67 7.21
C GLY A 60 15.12 6.46 6.18
N ILE A 61 13.93 7.00 6.43
CA ILE A 61 12.83 7.04 5.47
C ILE A 61 12.64 8.47 4.97
N ASP A 62 12.82 8.64 3.66
CA ASP A 62 12.68 9.94 3.01
C ASP A 62 11.22 10.31 2.80
N ARG A 63 10.41 9.34 2.39
CA ARG A 63 8.99 9.55 2.07
C ARG A 63 8.13 8.40 2.57
N PRO A 64 6.95 8.67 3.15
CA PRO A 64 5.98 7.63 3.45
C PRO A 64 5.40 7.06 2.15
N ALA A 65 4.97 5.80 2.17
CA ALA A 65 4.31 5.12 1.06
C ALA A 65 2.94 4.60 1.46
N ILE A 66 2.01 4.51 0.50
CA ILE A 66 0.71 3.89 0.69
C ILE A 66 0.79 2.43 0.24
N ALA A 67 0.51 1.50 1.17
CA ALA A 67 0.45 0.08 0.92
C ALA A 67 -0.99 -0.43 0.99
N SER A 68 -1.42 -1.20 0.02
CA SER A 68 -2.70 -1.92 0.06
C SER A 68 -2.58 -3.31 -0.55
N GLN A 69 -3.54 -4.16 -0.24
CA GLN A 69 -3.61 -5.52 -0.74
C GLN A 69 -4.59 -5.61 -1.91
N LEU A 70 -4.21 -6.36 -2.93
CA LEU A 70 -5.06 -6.76 -4.04
C LEU A 70 -5.25 -8.27 -4.03
N PRO A 71 -6.47 -8.79 -4.28
CA PRO A 71 -6.70 -10.23 -4.36
C PRO A 71 -5.90 -10.86 -5.48
N ASN A 72 -5.42 -12.08 -5.27
CA ASN A 72 -4.70 -12.84 -6.28
C ASN A 72 -5.33 -14.21 -6.55
N ALA A 73 -4.93 -14.84 -7.65
CA ALA A 73 -5.47 -16.12 -8.10
C ALA A 73 -5.16 -17.30 -7.16
N LYS A 74 -4.17 -17.16 -6.27
CA LYS A 74 -3.83 -18.17 -5.26
C LYS A 74 -4.79 -18.17 -4.06
N GLY A 75 -5.80 -17.29 -4.07
CA GLY A 75 -6.79 -17.16 -2.99
C GLY A 75 -6.33 -16.31 -1.81
N GLY A 76 -5.14 -15.71 -1.91
CA GLY A 76 -4.59 -14.73 -0.99
C GLY A 76 -4.64 -13.30 -1.55
N ALA A 77 -3.66 -12.50 -1.16
CA ALA A 77 -3.51 -11.14 -1.65
C ALA A 77 -2.03 -10.81 -1.92
N THR A 78 -1.80 -9.94 -2.90
CA THR A 78 -0.49 -9.34 -3.17
C THR A 78 -0.51 -7.92 -2.63
N THR A 79 0.50 -7.55 -1.86
CA THR A 79 0.65 -6.20 -1.30
C THR A 79 1.34 -5.31 -2.33
N LEU A 80 0.71 -4.23 -2.73
CA LEU A 80 1.25 -3.26 -3.68
C LEU A 80 1.66 -1.96 -2.97
N LEU A 81 2.84 -1.46 -3.26
CA LEU A 81 3.44 -0.19 -2.82
C LEU A 81 4.13 0.49 -4.01
N ASP A 82 4.02 1.77 -4.25
CA ASP A 82 3.24 2.82 -3.61
C ASP A 82 1.92 3.04 -4.37
N LEU A 83 0.86 3.48 -3.71
CA LEU A 83 -0.47 3.63 -4.31
C LEU A 83 -0.91 5.10 -4.39
N GLY A 84 0.01 5.99 -4.81
CA GLY A 84 -0.30 7.38 -5.05
C GLY A 84 0.20 8.36 -4.00
N ALA A 85 1.11 7.94 -3.12
CA ALA A 85 1.78 8.84 -2.19
C ALA A 85 2.89 9.65 -2.86
N ASN A 86 3.63 9.02 -3.78
CA ASN A 86 4.81 9.60 -4.42
C ASN A 86 4.77 9.34 -5.92
N VAL A 87 4.48 10.38 -6.70
CA VAL A 87 4.38 10.29 -8.16
C VAL A 87 5.76 10.07 -8.78
N ASP A 88 6.77 10.78 -8.25
CA ASP A 88 8.16 10.68 -8.69
C ASP A 88 8.98 9.97 -7.61
N CYS A 89 9.56 8.82 -7.94
CA CYS A 89 10.38 8.03 -7.05
C CYS A 89 11.81 7.91 -7.57
N THR A 90 12.78 7.95 -6.65
CA THR A 90 14.16 7.54 -6.92
C THR A 90 14.31 6.04 -6.67
N ALA A 91 15.41 5.45 -7.14
CA ALA A 91 15.75 4.05 -6.85
C ALA A 91 15.84 3.77 -5.33
N ALA A 92 16.36 4.74 -4.55
CA ALA A 92 16.42 4.65 -3.10
C ALA A 92 15.03 4.61 -2.45
N HIS A 93 14.05 5.38 -2.97
CA HIS A 93 12.68 5.31 -2.48
C HIS A 93 12.07 3.92 -2.71
N LEU A 94 12.29 3.31 -3.89
CA LEU A 94 11.77 1.97 -4.20
C LEU A 94 12.39 0.90 -3.29
N LEU A 95 13.67 1.01 -2.95
CA LEU A 95 14.31 0.16 -1.94
C LEU A 95 13.66 0.35 -0.56
N GLN A 96 13.45 1.60 -0.11
CA GLN A 96 12.80 1.87 1.17
C GLN A 96 11.37 1.30 1.20
N PHE A 97 10.62 1.41 0.10
CA PHE A 97 9.27 0.84 -0.02
C PHE A 97 9.30 -0.69 0.09
N ALA A 98 10.27 -1.34 -0.56
CA ALA A 98 10.46 -2.79 -0.46
C ALA A 98 10.70 -3.26 0.98
N LEU A 99 11.58 -2.56 1.71
CA LEU A 99 11.88 -2.87 3.10
C LEU A 99 10.65 -2.66 4.02
N MET A 100 9.93 -1.55 3.82
CA MET A 100 8.70 -1.26 4.58
C MET A 100 7.60 -2.28 4.26
N GLY A 101 7.42 -2.64 2.99
CA GLY A 101 6.46 -3.66 2.56
C GLY A 101 6.78 -5.03 3.13
N SER A 102 8.06 -5.42 3.14
CA SER A 102 8.52 -6.69 3.74
C SER A 102 8.17 -6.74 5.23
N ALA A 103 8.41 -5.66 5.98
CA ALA A 103 8.05 -5.58 7.39
C ALA A 103 6.52 -5.63 7.60
N LEU A 104 5.73 -4.95 6.75
CA LEU A 104 4.26 -4.99 6.82
C LEU A 104 3.73 -6.41 6.63
N VAL A 105 4.15 -7.09 5.57
CA VAL A 105 3.67 -8.44 5.26
C VAL A 105 4.12 -9.44 6.31
N ALA A 106 5.35 -9.33 6.80
CA ALA A 106 5.85 -10.17 7.90
C ALA A 106 5.04 -9.98 9.20
N ALA A 107 4.58 -8.76 9.49
CA ALA A 107 3.75 -8.48 10.67
C ALA A 107 2.30 -8.95 10.52
N THR A 108 1.74 -8.90 9.29
CA THR A 108 0.31 -9.19 9.05
C THR A 108 0.05 -10.63 8.61
N ASN A 109 1.00 -11.27 7.89
CA ASN A 109 0.89 -12.66 7.47
C ASN A 109 1.55 -13.55 8.53
N ARG A 110 0.84 -13.82 9.64
CA ARG A 110 1.31 -14.86 10.55
C ARG A 110 1.19 -16.23 9.89
N PRO A 111 2.28 -16.99 9.80
CA PRO A 111 2.15 -18.42 9.59
C PRO A 111 1.34 -18.99 10.76
N SER A 112 0.37 -19.86 10.47
CA SER A 112 -0.12 -20.83 11.46
C SER A 112 1.12 -21.43 12.17
N VAL A 113 1.01 -21.73 13.46
CA VAL A 113 2.06 -22.09 14.46
C VAL A 113 3.19 -23.04 13.98
N HIS A 114 3.18 -23.50 12.73
CA HIS A 114 4.12 -24.46 12.13
C HIS A 114 4.79 -24.01 10.83
N ALA A 115 4.63 -22.75 10.36
CA ALA A 115 5.34 -22.29 9.18
C ALA A 115 6.63 -21.55 9.62
N SER A 116 7.78 -22.04 9.13
CA SER A 116 9.08 -21.35 9.22
C SER A 116 8.94 -19.88 8.78
N SER A 117 9.63 -18.99 9.45
CA SER A 117 9.67 -17.55 9.18
C SER A 117 10.33 -17.26 7.81
N VAL A 118 9.62 -17.59 6.73
CA VAL A 118 10.07 -17.26 5.38
C VAL A 118 9.85 -15.78 5.16
N GLN A 119 10.91 -15.05 4.83
CA GLN A 119 10.82 -13.65 4.46
C GLN A 119 9.88 -13.48 3.25
N PRO A 120 8.93 -12.52 3.27
CA PRO A 120 8.04 -12.25 2.14
C PRO A 120 8.83 -11.95 0.87
N THR A 121 8.36 -12.48 -0.25
CA THR A 121 8.97 -12.25 -1.57
C THR A 121 8.60 -10.86 -2.09
N VAL A 122 9.59 -10.15 -2.65
CA VAL A 122 9.45 -8.80 -3.19
C VAL A 122 9.73 -8.80 -4.68
N GLY A 123 8.77 -8.34 -5.50
CA GLY A 123 8.94 -8.05 -6.92
C GLY A 123 9.06 -6.54 -7.17
N LEU A 124 9.86 -6.15 -8.15
CA LEU A 124 9.93 -4.78 -8.66
C LEU A 124 9.10 -4.70 -9.94
N LEU A 125 8.06 -3.87 -9.94
CA LEU A 125 7.17 -3.71 -11.10
C LEU A 125 7.94 -3.09 -12.27
N ASN A 126 7.86 -3.75 -13.42
CA ASN A 126 8.56 -3.36 -14.63
C ASN A 126 7.72 -3.70 -15.88
N VAL A 127 8.20 -3.30 -17.04
CA VAL A 127 7.62 -3.59 -18.35
C VAL A 127 8.04 -4.97 -18.93
N GLY A 128 8.76 -5.75 -18.15
CA GLY A 128 9.24 -7.11 -18.48
C GLY A 128 10.17 -7.61 -17.38
N GLU A 129 10.35 -8.94 -17.32
CA GLU A 129 11.14 -9.59 -16.26
C GLU A 129 12.66 -9.39 -16.42
N GLU A 130 13.12 -9.06 -17.64
CA GLU A 130 14.54 -8.97 -17.93
C GLU A 130 15.20 -7.76 -17.23
N VAL A 131 16.41 -7.95 -16.72
CA VAL A 131 17.18 -6.93 -15.96
C VAL A 131 17.46 -5.67 -16.78
N ILE A 132 17.57 -5.81 -18.11
CA ILE A 132 17.89 -4.70 -19.02
C ILE A 132 16.70 -3.80 -19.34
N LYS A 133 15.47 -4.23 -19.02
CA LYS A 133 14.24 -3.48 -19.29
C LYS A 133 13.96 -2.43 -18.22
N GLY A 134 13.15 -1.47 -18.59
CA GLY A 134 12.69 -0.38 -17.70
C GLY A 134 13.56 0.87 -17.79
N SER A 135 13.13 1.89 -17.04
CA SER A 135 13.86 3.15 -16.92
C SER A 135 15.15 2.97 -16.10
N GLU A 136 16.04 3.95 -16.17
CA GLU A 136 17.27 3.94 -15.36
C GLU A 136 16.97 3.87 -13.85
N VAL A 137 15.90 4.50 -13.39
CA VAL A 137 15.45 4.40 -11.99
C VAL A 137 15.11 2.96 -11.62
N ILE A 138 14.40 2.23 -12.48
CA ILE A 138 14.01 0.84 -12.23
C ILE A 138 15.25 -0.09 -12.26
N LYS A 139 16.16 0.10 -13.21
CA LYS A 139 17.41 -0.67 -13.27
C LYS A 139 18.26 -0.49 -12.02
N THR A 140 18.49 0.77 -11.62
CA THR A 140 19.21 1.11 -10.39
C THR A 140 18.50 0.57 -9.14
N ALA A 141 17.16 0.66 -9.07
CA ALA A 141 16.39 0.07 -7.98
C ALA A 141 16.57 -1.46 -7.92
N GLY A 142 16.55 -2.13 -9.07
CA GLY A 142 16.81 -3.57 -9.16
C GLY A 142 18.20 -3.95 -8.65
N GLU A 143 19.24 -3.13 -8.91
CA GLU A 143 20.59 -3.34 -8.38
C GLU A 143 20.61 -3.19 -6.84
N LEU A 144 19.99 -2.13 -6.32
CA LEU A 144 19.89 -1.90 -4.88
C LEU A 144 19.14 -3.03 -4.17
N LEU A 145 18.05 -3.51 -4.76
CA LEU A 145 17.25 -4.62 -4.22
C LEU A 145 18.03 -5.95 -4.23
N ARG A 146 18.77 -6.25 -5.30
CA ARG A 146 19.67 -7.42 -5.35
C ARG A 146 20.76 -7.33 -4.30
N ALA A 147 21.36 -6.17 -4.11
CA ALA A 147 22.37 -5.96 -3.08
C ALA A 147 21.79 -6.13 -1.66
N ALA A 148 20.57 -5.66 -1.40
CA ALA A 148 19.88 -5.87 -0.13
C ALA A 148 19.50 -7.34 0.09
N HIS A 149 19.08 -8.05 -0.95
CA HIS A 149 18.82 -9.51 -0.91
C HIS A 149 20.06 -10.29 -0.56
N ALA A 150 21.19 -10.01 -1.23
CA ALA A 150 22.46 -10.68 -0.97
C ALA A 150 22.97 -10.50 0.48
N ARG A 151 22.52 -9.42 1.15
CA ARG A 151 22.82 -9.16 2.56
C ARG A 151 21.77 -9.72 3.54
N GLY A 152 20.73 -10.39 3.04
CA GLY A 152 19.67 -10.97 3.85
C GLY A 152 18.66 -9.96 4.42
N HIS A 153 18.60 -8.73 3.91
CA HIS A 153 17.66 -7.71 4.39
C HIS A 153 16.25 -7.86 3.85
N LEU A 154 16.11 -8.47 2.68
CA LEU A 154 14.83 -8.79 2.05
C LEU A 154 14.97 -9.98 1.11
N ASN A 155 13.86 -10.59 0.71
CA ASN A 155 13.81 -11.67 -0.26
C ASN A 155 13.38 -11.12 -1.63
N PHE A 156 14.32 -10.61 -2.41
CA PHE A 156 14.04 -10.04 -3.73
C PHE A 156 13.91 -11.16 -4.78
N TYR A 157 12.74 -11.24 -5.41
CA TYR A 157 12.44 -12.18 -6.50
C TYR A 157 13.07 -11.74 -7.82
N GLY A 158 12.93 -10.46 -8.15
CA GLY A 158 13.32 -9.89 -9.43
C GLY A 158 12.28 -8.88 -9.95
N ASN A 159 12.38 -8.57 -11.26
CA ASN A 159 11.35 -7.79 -11.93
C ASN A 159 10.08 -8.65 -12.12
N VAL A 160 8.92 -8.00 -12.03
CA VAL A 160 7.60 -8.59 -12.25
C VAL A 160 6.77 -7.67 -13.15
N GLU A 161 5.81 -8.23 -13.87
CA GLU A 161 4.89 -7.49 -14.72
C GLU A 161 3.54 -7.24 -14.00
N GLY A 162 2.67 -6.41 -14.59
CA GLY A 162 1.40 -6.04 -13.97
C GLY A 162 0.44 -7.22 -13.75
N ASN A 163 0.51 -8.28 -14.59
CA ASN A 163 -0.27 -9.51 -14.42
C ASN A 163 0.17 -10.34 -13.21
N ASP A 164 1.45 -10.25 -12.81
CA ASP A 164 2.00 -10.97 -11.66
C ASP A 164 1.36 -10.56 -10.34
N ILE A 165 0.88 -9.30 -10.26
CA ILE A 165 0.11 -8.81 -9.12
C ILE A 165 -1.08 -9.75 -8.86
N PHE A 166 -1.80 -10.14 -9.93
CA PHE A 166 -3.00 -10.97 -9.84
C PHE A 166 -2.69 -12.48 -9.88
N HIS A 167 -1.56 -12.88 -10.44
CA HIS A 167 -1.06 -14.26 -10.33
C HIS A 167 -0.58 -14.57 -8.90
N GLY A 168 -0.17 -13.54 -8.14
CA GLY A 168 0.44 -13.72 -6.83
C GLY A 168 1.84 -14.33 -6.95
N THR A 169 2.60 -13.93 -7.97
CA THR A 169 3.99 -14.38 -8.21
C THR A 169 4.86 -14.04 -7.01
N THR A 170 4.66 -12.85 -6.43
CA THR A 170 5.32 -12.39 -5.21
C THR A 170 4.30 -11.92 -4.17
N ASP A 171 4.71 -11.89 -2.90
CA ASP A 171 3.87 -11.38 -1.80
C ASP A 171 3.72 -9.86 -1.85
N ILE A 172 4.75 -9.19 -2.37
CA ILE A 172 4.86 -7.74 -2.44
C ILE A 172 5.29 -7.35 -3.84
N VAL A 173 4.66 -6.32 -4.40
CA VAL A 173 5.09 -5.66 -5.64
C VAL A 173 5.34 -4.19 -5.34
N VAL A 174 6.53 -3.70 -5.70
CA VAL A 174 6.95 -2.32 -5.47
C VAL A 174 6.97 -1.54 -6.78
N CYS A 175 6.41 -0.34 -6.75
CA CYS A 175 6.38 0.61 -7.87
C CYS A 175 6.38 2.05 -7.34
N ASP A 176 6.45 3.04 -8.24
CA ASP A 176 6.12 4.42 -7.90
C ASP A 176 4.60 4.60 -7.73
N GLY A 177 4.22 5.70 -7.07
CA GLY A 177 2.82 5.94 -6.74
C GLY A 177 1.94 6.26 -7.96
N PHE A 178 2.49 6.76 -9.05
CA PHE A 178 1.71 6.99 -10.27
C PHE A 178 1.29 5.66 -10.88
N VAL A 179 2.25 4.78 -11.12
CA VAL A 179 2.01 3.44 -11.69
C VAL A 179 1.10 2.62 -10.78
N GLY A 180 1.37 2.62 -9.47
CA GLY A 180 0.57 1.87 -8.50
C GLY A 180 -0.87 2.37 -8.40
N ASN A 181 -1.09 3.69 -8.40
CA ASN A 181 -2.44 4.25 -8.40
C ASN A 181 -3.20 3.94 -9.70
N VAL A 182 -2.52 4.00 -10.86
CA VAL A 182 -3.12 3.62 -12.14
C VAL A 182 -3.50 2.14 -12.13
N ALA A 183 -2.60 1.25 -11.69
CA ALA A 183 -2.87 -0.19 -11.58
C ALA A 183 -4.07 -0.47 -10.69
N LEU A 184 -4.13 0.16 -9.50
CA LEU A 184 -5.25 0.02 -8.57
C LEU A 184 -6.57 0.48 -9.19
N LYS A 185 -6.62 1.70 -9.76
CA LYS A 185 -7.85 2.27 -10.31
C LYS A 185 -8.33 1.54 -11.56
N THR A 186 -7.42 1.07 -12.40
CA THR A 186 -7.76 0.24 -13.56
C THR A 186 -8.36 -1.09 -13.12
N SER A 187 -7.79 -1.73 -12.11
CA SER A 187 -8.30 -2.98 -11.56
C SER A 187 -9.67 -2.82 -10.90
N GLU A 188 -9.87 -1.77 -10.12
CA GLU A 188 -11.17 -1.43 -9.51
C GLU A 188 -12.23 -1.21 -10.61
N GLY A 189 -11.90 -0.43 -11.65
CA GLY A 189 -12.79 -0.14 -12.77
C GLY A 189 -13.13 -1.40 -13.57
N LEU A 190 -12.15 -2.26 -13.85
CA LEU A 190 -12.37 -3.53 -14.57
C LEU A 190 -13.26 -4.48 -13.76
N ALA A 191 -13.02 -4.61 -12.46
CA ALA A 191 -13.84 -5.46 -11.58
C ALA A 191 -15.30 -4.97 -11.52
N ALA A 192 -15.52 -3.65 -11.43
CA ALA A 192 -16.85 -3.05 -11.48
C ALA A 192 -17.55 -3.33 -12.81
N MET A 193 -16.88 -3.10 -13.93
CA MET A 193 -17.41 -3.35 -15.26
C MET A 193 -17.82 -4.81 -15.47
N ILE A 194 -16.98 -5.77 -15.05
CA ILE A 194 -17.31 -7.20 -15.13
C ILE A 194 -18.55 -7.51 -14.28
N GLY A 195 -18.62 -6.95 -13.07
CA GLY A 195 -19.79 -7.09 -12.18
C GLY A 195 -21.09 -6.59 -12.82
N ASP A 196 -21.03 -5.42 -13.49
CA ASP A 196 -22.16 -4.85 -14.19
C ASP A 196 -22.58 -5.70 -15.41
N PHE A 197 -21.63 -6.22 -16.20
CA PHE A 197 -21.95 -7.12 -17.32
C PHE A 197 -22.64 -8.40 -16.86
N ILE A 198 -22.12 -9.02 -15.80
CA ILE A 198 -22.74 -10.22 -15.19
C ILE A 198 -24.19 -9.89 -14.77
N LYS A 199 -24.41 -8.74 -14.10
CA LYS A 199 -25.74 -8.31 -13.67
C LYS A 199 -26.67 -8.04 -14.85
N GLN A 200 -26.19 -7.41 -15.91
CA GLN A 200 -26.97 -7.14 -17.13
C GLN A 200 -27.43 -8.44 -17.78
N GLU A 201 -26.54 -9.42 -17.98
CA GLU A 201 -26.88 -10.69 -18.62
C GLU A 201 -27.87 -11.51 -17.79
N PHE A 202 -27.71 -11.58 -16.49
CA PHE A 202 -28.67 -12.25 -15.63
C PHE A 202 -30.02 -11.52 -15.50
N SER A 203 -30.07 -10.21 -15.81
CA SER A 203 -31.31 -9.42 -15.76
C SER A 203 -32.07 -9.39 -17.09
N ARG A 204 -31.52 -9.95 -18.19
CA ARG A 204 -32.00 -9.81 -19.57
C ARG A 204 -33.41 -10.33 -19.82
N ASN A 205 -33.77 -11.46 -19.23
CA ASN A 205 -35.11 -12.05 -19.37
C ASN A 205 -35.47 -12.94 -18.17
N TRP A 206 -36.68 -13.50 -18.15
CA TRP A 206 -37.13 -14.31 -17.00
C TRP A 206 -36.35 -15.64 -16.84
N LEU A 207 -35.89 -16.24 -17.95
CA LEU A 207 -35.06 -17.46 -17.91
C LEU A 207 -33.69 -17.20 -17.29
N THR A 208 -33.02 -16.12 -17.68
CA THR A 208 -31.72 -15.74 -17.09
C THR A 208 -31.86 -15.33 -15.63
N LYS A 209 -32.99 -14.70 -15.24
CA LYS A 209 -33.29 -14.43 -13.81
C LYS A 209 -33.48 -15.70 -13.00
N ALA A 210 -34.21 -16.69 -13.56
CA ALA A 210 -34.34 -18.00 -12.92
C ALA A 210 -32.99 -18.72 -12.79
N ALA A 211 -32.16 -18.66 -13.85
CA ALA A 211 -30.78 -19.19 -13.81
C ALA A 211 -29.92 -18.48 -12.76
N ALA A 212 -30.08 -17.16 -12.58
CA ALA A 212 -29.37 -16.43 -11.53
C ALA A 212 -29.72 -16.91 -10.13
N ILE A 213 -30.98 -17.30 -9.86
CA ILE A 213 -31.39 -17.85 -8.57
C ILE A 213 -30.67 -19.16 -8.28
N VAL A 214 -30.59 -20.04 -9.27
CA VAL A 214 -29.86 -21.33 -9.16
C VAL A 214 -28.35 -21.10 -9.00
N ALA A 215 -27.80 -20.14 -9.75
CA ALA A 215 -26.37 -19.78 -9.69
C ALA A 215 -25.99 -18.90 -8.47
N MET A 216 -26.97 -18.47 -7.65
CA MET A 216 -26.74 -17.54 -6.53
C MET A 216 -25.62 -17.96 -5.57
N PRO A 217 -25.46 -19.23 -5.17
CA PRO A 217 -24.36 -19.64 -4.31
C PRO A 217 -22.98 -19.38 -4.96
N VAL A 218 -22.85 -19.68 -6.26
CA VAL A 218 -21.62 -19.47 -7.02
C VAL A 218 -21.33 -17.97 -7.17
N LEU A 219 -22.34 -17.17 -7.52
CA LEU A 219 -22.22 -15.72 -7.65
C LEU A 219 -21.83 -15.06 -6.32
N LYS A 220 -22.38 -15.52 -5.20
CA LYS A 220 -22.00 -15.03 -3.86
C LYS A 220 -20.54 -15.39 -3.53
N ALA A 221 -20.13 -16.63 -3.82
CA ALA A 221 -18.75 -17.08 -3.61
C ALA A 221 -17.77 -16.29 -4.48
N PHE A 222 -18.10 -16.06 -5.75
CA PHE A 222 -17.30 -15.22 -6.65
C PHE A 222 -17.20 -13.78 -6.14
N LYS A 223 -18.36 -13.14 -5.83
CA LYS A 223 -18.40 -11.79 -5.28
C LYS A 223 -17.54 -11.68 -4.03
N HIS A 224 -17.58 -12.64 -3.14
CA HIS A 224 -16.76 -12.64 -1.93
C HIS A 224 -15.25 -12.67 -2.21
N LYS A 225 -14.82 -13.40 -3.26
CA LYS A 225 -13.39 -13.45 -3.65
C LYS A 225 -12.87 -12.15 -4.23
N VAL A 226 -13.70 -11.44 -5.02
CA VAL A 226 -13.33 -10.21 -5.72
C VAL A 226 -13.76 -8.93 -4.95
N ASP A 227 -14.35 -9.05 -3.77
CA ASP A 227 -14.85 -7.91 -3.00
C ASP A 227 -13.68 -7.07 -2.45
N HIS A 228 -13.41 -5.96 -3.13
CA HIS A 228 -12.36 -5.03 -2.75
C HIS A 228 -12.54 -4.44 -1.33
N ARG A 229 -13.77 -4.42 -0.79
CA ARG A 229 -14.08 -3.92 0.56
C ARG A 229 -13.33 -4.70 1.64
N ARG A 230 -13.05 -5.97 1.41
CA ARG A 230 -12.25 -6.84 2.30
C ARG A 230 -10.80 -6.38 2.44
N TYR A 231 -10.31 -5.66 1.44
CA TYR A 231 -8.93 -5.17 1.38
C TYR A 231 -8.83 -3.68 1.74
N ASN A 232 -9.93 -3.07 2.22
CA ASN A 232 -9.95 -1.69 2.66
C ASN A 232 -9.03 -1.47 3.87
N GLY A 233 -8.44 -0.27 3.96
CA GLY A 233 -7.49 0.04 5.03
C GLY A 233 -6.04 0.02 4.54
N ALA A 234 -5.72 0.89 3.57
CA ALA A 234 -4.34 1.07 3.10
C ALA A 234 -3.47 1.68 4.21
N ALA A 235 -2.32 1.09 4.47
CA ALA A 235 -1.38 1.58 5.48
C ALA A 235 -0.50 2.68 4.90
N LEU A 236 -0.34 3.79 5.63
CA LEU A 236 0.68 4.80 5.36
C LEU A 236 1.96 4.41 6.11
N LEU A 237 2.87 3.76 5.41
CA LEU A 237 4.12 3.25 5.98
C LEU A 237 5.20 4.33 6.04
N GLY A 238 6.15 4.18 6.95
CA GLY A 238 7.31 5.06 7.06
C GLY A 238 7.11 6.28 7.97
N LEU A 239 5.97 6.40 8.65
CA LEU A 239 5.70 7.44 9.66
C LEU A 239 6.03 6.95 11.07
N LYS A 240 6.28 7.88 12.01
CA LYS A 240 6.48 7.57 13.44
C LYS A 240 5.17 7.28 14.20
N GLY A 241 4.16 6.76 13.50
CA GLY A 241 2.87 6.36 14.05
C GLY A 241 2.03 5.66 12.99
N LEU A 242 1.10 4.84 13.41
CA LEU A 242 0.26 4.03 12.52
C LEU A 242 -0.90 4.87 11.98
N VAL A 243 -0.96 4.99 10.66
CA VAL A 243 -2.01 5.71 9.93
C VAL A 243 -2.57 4.82 8.84
N PHE A 244 -3.89 4.69 8.80
CA PHE A 244 -4.60 3.90 7.81
C PHE A 244 -5.60 4.73 7.04
N LYS A 245 -5.62 4.56 5.73
CA LYS A 245 -6.55 5.21 4.82
C LYS A 245 -7.68 4.24 4.45
N SER A 246 -8.90 4.58 4.81
CA SER A 246 -10.10 3.93 4.30
C SER A 246 -10.59 4.62 3.03
N HIS A 247 -11.23 3.89 2.13
CA HIS A 247 -11.86 4.49 0.95
C HIS A 247 -12.94 5.50 1.37
N GLY A 248 -13.07 6.61 0.62
CA GLY A 248 -14.02 7.67 0.96
C GLY A 248 -15.50 7.25 0.87
N SER A 249 -15.82 6.27 0.01
CA SER A 249 -17.16 5.68 -0.14
C SER A 249 -17.34 4.38 0.66
N ALA A 250 -16.48 4.10 1.65
CA ALA A 250 -16.56 2.88 2.46
C ALA A 250 -17.90 2.81 3.21
N ASP A 251 -18.60 1.69 3.06
CA ASP A 251 -19.71 1.33 3.93
C ASP A 251 -19.21 0.84 5.30
N ALA A 252 -20.13 0.55 6.22
CA ALA A 252 -19.77 0.10 7.57
C ALA A 252 -18.89 -1.17 7.57
N TYR A 253 -19.14 -2.09 6.62
CA TYR A 253 -18.33 -3.30 6.47
C TYR A 253 -16.89 -2.97 6.05
N ALA A 254 -16.76 -2.17 4.99
CA ALA A 254 -15.45 -1.76 4.49
C ALA A 254 -14.67 -0.95 5.54
N PHE A 255 -15.33 -0.03 6.24
CA PHE A 255 -14.67 0.75 7.30
C PHE A 255 -14.25 -0.13 8.48
N GLY A 256 -15.06 -1.14 8.84
CA GLY A 256 -14.71 -2.17 9.82
C GLY A 256 -13.41 -2.90 9.45
N GLN A 257 -13.25 -3.29 8.17
CA GLN A 257 -12.02 -3.93 7.69
C GLN A 257 -10.78 -3.03 7.86
N ALA A 258 -10.94 -1.72 7.67
CA ALA A 258 -9.84 -0.78 7.91
C ALA A 258 -9.48 -0.66 9.39
N LEU A 259 -10.47 -0.73 10.30
CA LEU A 259 -10.23 -0.77 11.74
C LEU A 259 -9.55 -2.08 12.17
N ASP A 260 -10.00 -3.23 11.64
CA ASP A 260 -9.40 -4.52 11.93
C ASP A 260 -7.93 -4.55 11.52
N ARG A 261 -7.59 -4.02 10.32
CA ARG A 261 -6.19 -3.89 9.88
C ARG A 261 -5.35 -3.00 10.79
N ALA A 262 -5.91 -1.88 11.22
CA ALA A 262 -5.23 -1.00 12.16
C ALA A 262 -5.00 -1.68 13.52
N TYR A 263 -5.99 -2.43 14.00
CA TYR A 263 -5.90 -3.23 15.21
C TYR A 263 -4.82 -4.31 15.09
N ASP A 264 -4.84 -5.09 14.01
CA ASP A 264 -3.85 -6.14 13.75
C ASP A 264 -2.42 -5.56 13.69
N ALA A 265 -2.25 -4.41 13.03
CA ALA A 265 -0.96 -3.74 12.95
C ALA A 265 -0.43 -3.33 14.33
N VAL A 266 -1.30 -2.87 15.23
CA VAL A 266 -0.94 -2.55 16.62
C VAL A 266 -0.57 -3.83 17.38
N GLN A 267 -1.41 -4.87 17.31
CA GLN A 267 -1.20 -6.14 18.02
C GLN A 267 0.11 -6.83 17.61
N HIS A 268 0.53 -6.65 16.37
CA HIS A 268 1.74 -7.27 15.83
C HIS A 268 2.96 -6.34 15.81
N ASN A 269 2.90 -5.22 16.52
CA ASN A 269 4.01 -4.26 16.63
C ASN A 269 4.58 -3.83 15.28
N LEU A 270 3.70 -3.56 14.29
CA LEU A 270 4.10 -3.21 12.91
C LEU A 270 5.09 -2.04 12.89
N LEU A 271 4.86 -0.99 13.69
CA LEU A 271 5.71 0.19 13.72
C LEU A 271 7.16 -0.15 14.10
N ASP A 272 7.33 -0.97 15.12
CA ASP A 272 8.66 -1.42 15.58
C ASP A 272 9.31 -2.37 14.57
N GLY A 273 8.51 -3.23 13.93
CA GLY A 273 8.98 -4.12 12.86
C GLY A 273 9.53 -3.33 11.67
N VAL A 274 8.80 -2.31 11.20
CA VAL A 274 9.25 -1.42 10.13
C VAL A 274 10.53 -0.68 10.55
N ARG A 275 10.53 -0.07 11.73
CA ARG A 275 11.70 0.67 12.25
C ARG A 275 12.94 -0.21 12.29
N THR A 276 12.85 -1.37 12.91
CA THR A 276 13.98 -2.31 13.05
C THR A 276 14.46 -2.82 11.70
N GLY A 277 13.55 -3.12 10.77
CA GLY A 277 13.89 -3.56 9.41
C GLY A 277 14.70 -2.49 8.66
N ILE A 278 14.28 -1.23 8.73
CA ILE A 278 14.98 -0.10 8.10
C ILE A 278 16.34 0.15 8.76
N GLU A 279 16.42 0.20 10.08
CA GLU A 279 17.68 0.41 10.81
C GLU A 279 18.73 -0.66 10.45
N ARG A 280 18.34 -1.93 10.37
CA ARG A 280 19.22 -3.02 9.93
C ARG A 280 19.70 -2.86 8.50
N ALA A 281 18.82 -2.48 7.59
CA ALA A 281 19.18 -2.30 6.18
C ALA A 281 20.12 -1.11 5.98
N LEU A 282 19.89 0.00 6.71
CA LEU A 282 20.72 1.19 6.61
C LEU A 282 22.10 1.02 7.28
N SER A 283 22.18 0.32 8.40
CA SER A 283 23.49 0.06 9.06
C SER A 283 24.44 -0.76 8.21
N ALA A 284 23.92 -1.45 7.20
CA ALA A 284 24.71 -2.28 6.27
C ALA A 284 25.02 -1.60 4.92
N VAL A 285 24.51 -0.40 4.67
CA VAL A 285 24.87 0.39 3.47
C VAL A 285 26.11 1.21 3.79
N PRO A 286 27.26 1.02 3.11
CA PRO A 286 28.41 1.91 3.26
C PRO A 286 28.00 3.35 2.90
N GLU A 287 28.57 4.33 3.59
CA GLU A 287 28.32 5.78 3.48
C GLU A 287 28.45 6.36 2.04
N ALA A 288 28.90 5.57 1.08
CA ALA A 288 29.07 5.93 -0.34
C ALA A 288 27.77 6.12 -1.15
N ALA A 289 26.60 5.84 -0.58
CA ALA A 289 25.30 6.08 -1.27
C ALA A 289 24.68 7.47 -1.01
N ASN A 290 25.33 8.31 -0.22
CA ASN A 290 24.98 9.73 -0.07
C ASN A 290 25.62 10.57 -1.20
N LEU A 291 25.30 10.27 -2.46
CA LEU A 291 25.55 11.22 -3.53
C LEU A 291 24.52 12.35 -3.42
N PRO A 292 24.97 13.61 -3.25
CA PRO A 292 24.06 14.75 -3.25
C PRO A 292 23.33 14.80 -4.59
N ALA A 293 22.03 15.15 -4.54
CA ALA A 293 21.25 15.46 -5.72
C ALA A 293 22.06 16.42 -6.61
N ALA A 294 22.42 15.98 -7.81
CA ALA A 294 23.09 16.82 -8.78
C ALA A 294 22.20 18.06 -9.02
N ASN A 295 22.75 19.24 -8.74
CA ASN A 295 22.15 20.52 -9.01
C ASN A 295 21.69 20.56 -10.47
N ALA A 296 20.38 20.56 -10.70
CA ALA A 296 19.78 21.03 -11.94
C ALA A 296 19.78 22.57 -11.90
N ALA A 297 20.93 23.13 -12.16
CA ALA A 297 21.09 24.51 -12.58
C ALA A 297 22.10 24.51 -13.72
N GLU A 298 21.69 25.13 -14.85
CA GLU A 298 22.38 25.35 -16.12
C GLU A 298 22.07 24.27 -17.21
N ILE A 299 20.98 24.48 -17.97
CA ILE A 299 20.96 24.99 -19.37
C ILE A 299 19.52 25.43 -19.68
#